data_32567aa7c447f2df1bbed7be0f6b9a86
#
_entry.id   32567aa7c447f2df1bbed7be0f6b9a86
#
_cell.length_a   1.000
_cell.length_b   1.000
_cell.length_c   1.000
_cell.angle_alpha   90.00
_cell.angle_beta   90.00
_cell.angle_gamma   90.00
#
_symmetry.space_group_name_H-M   'P 1'
#
loop_
_entity.id
_entity.type
_entity.pdbx_description
1 polymer ?
#
loop_
_entity_poly.entity_id
_entity_poly.type
_entity_poly.pdbx_seq_one_letter_code
_entity_poly.pdbx_strand_id
1 'polypeptide(L)'
;PDQLFVIYEAHSEIRRMFIDDKAQDPSQFFPERNGYSTAHWEGDRLIVDTVNLKTQVDSRYPHSAQATIHEEYYFDAPQPDGTPVLAADLTLTDPVWLEEPFTTTKRWQAMADYSVKSYECTEPKWLDDLIALYEAKGLTMVQE
;
A
#
# COMPACT_ATOMS: atom_id res chain seq x y z
N PRO A 1 1.63 20.14 -8.58
CA PRO A 1 0.73 19.74 -7.47
C PRO A 1 1.54 19.63 -6.19
N ASP A 2 0.94 19.96 -5.04
CA ASP A 2 1.61 19.90 -3.74
C ASP A 2 1.57 18.50 -3.12
N GLN A 3 0.71 17.64 -3.64
CA GLN A 3 0.50 16.28 -3.15
C GLN A 3 0.13 15.34 -4.29
N LEU A 4 0.50 14.08 -4.13
CA LEU A 4 0.10 12.97 -4.97
C LEU A 4 -0.62 11.94 -4.09
N PHE A 5 -1.71 11.38 -4.61
CA PHE A 5 -2.48 10.34 -3.93
C PHE A 5 -2.41 9.04 -4.72
N VAL A 6 -2.12 7.95 -4.02
CA VAL A 6 -2.28 6.60 -4.54
C VAL A 6 -3.47 5.97 -3.84
N ILE A 7 -4.44 5.54 -4.63
CA ILE A 7 -5.66 4.88 -4.13
C ILE A 7 -5.52 3.40 -4.40
N TYR A 8 -5.62 2.59 -3.36
CA TYR A 8 -5.62 1.14 -3.45
C TYR A 8 -7.06 0.64 -3.31
N GLU A 9 -7.50 -0.18 -4.25
CA GLU A 9 -8.82 -0.83 -4.15
C GLU A 9 -8.85 -1.76 -2.92
N ALA A 10 -7.78 -2.54 -2.73
CA ALA A 10 -7.64 -3.38 -1.55
C ALA A 10 -7.67 -2.53 -0.26
N HIS A 11 -8.62 -2.86 0.62
CA HIS A 11 -8.86 -2.19 1.90
C HIS A 11 -9.29 -0.72 1.81
N SER A 12 -9.63 -0.22 0.61
CA SER A 12 -9.98 1.20 0.36
C SER A 12 -8.92 2.18 0.91
N GLU A 13 -7.65 1.81 0.78
CA GLU A 13 -6.56 2.61 1.33
C GLU A 13 -6.19 3.77 0.42
N ILE A 14 -5.82 4.87 1.04
CA ILE A 14 -5.28 6.05 0.36
C ILE A 14 -3.91 6.35 0.96
N ARG A 15 -2.89 6.38 0.11
CA ARG A 15 -1.55 6.85 0.46
C ARG A 15 -1.36 8.25 -0.08
N ARG A 16 -0.92 9.17 0.76
CA ARG A 16 -0.60 10.54 0.41
C ARG A 16 0.91 10.74 0.42
N MET A 17 1.43 11.42 -0.60
CA MET A 17 2.82 11.80 -0.73
C MET A 17 2.89 13.32 -0.86
N PHE A 18 3.73 13.98 -0.07
CA PHE A 18 3.97 15.40 -0.13
C PHE A 18 5.11 15.68 -1.11
N ILE A 19 4.86 16.55 -2.09
CA ILE A 19 5.81 16.84 -3.15
C ILE A 19 6.72 18.01 -2.73
N ASP A 20 8.02 17.84 -2.93
CA ASP A 20 9.08 18.83 -2.69
C ASP A 20 9.01 19.44 -1.28
N ASP A 21 9.00 20.77 -1.19
CA ASP A 21 9.03 21.55 0.04
C ASP A 21 7.69 21.61 0.81
N LYS A 22 6.67 20.87 0.35
CA LYS A 22 5.35 20.81 1.03
C LYS A 22 5.28 19.80 2.16
N ALA A 23 6.36 19.04 2.35
CA ALA A 23 6.49 18.14 3.48
C ALA A 23 6.56 18.93 4.81
N GLN A 24 5.88 18.40 5.82
CA GLN A 24 5.97 18.88 7.19
C GLN A 24 6.85 17.91 8.00
N ASP A 25 7.24 18.31 9.21
CA ASP A 25 8.01 17.44 10.10
C ASP A 25 7.20 16.16 10.41
N PRO A 26 7.67 14.97 10.00
CA PRO A 26 6.98 13.71 10.26
C PRO A 26 6.71 13.42 11.73
N SER A 27 7.51 13.97 12.64
CA SER A 27 7.35 13.77 14.09
C SER A 27 6.07 14.39 14.65
N GLN A 28 5.43 15.29 13.90
CA GLN A 28 4.16 15.92 14.28
C GLN A 28 2.94 15.05 13.94
N PHE A 29 3.13 13.93 13.25
CA PHE A 29 2.07 13.01 12.84
C PHE A 29 2.14 11.71 13.64
N PHE A 30 0.97 11.13 13.90
CA PHE A 30 0.92 9.78 14.46
C PHE A 30 1.40 8.77 13.42
N PRO A 31 2.10 7.69 13.85
CA PRO A 31 2.45 6.61 12.96
C PRO A 31 1.21 5.99 12.30
N GLU A 32 1.24 5.89 10.97
CA GLU A 32 0.15 5.33 10.19
C GLU A 32 0.61 4.07 9.43
N ARG A 33 -0.35 3.28 8.94
CA ARG A 33 -0.06 2.05 8.18
C ARG A 33 0.79 2.31 6.94
N ASN A 34 0.46 3.37 6.20
CA ASN A 34 1.20 3.79 5.01
C ASN A 34 2.34 4.78 5.30
N GLY A 35 2.58 5.09 6.58
CA GLY A 35 3.59 6.03 7.02
C GLY A 35 3.37 7.46 6.50
N TYR A 36 4.40 8.28 6.65
CA TYR A 36 4.48 9.64 6.12
C TYR A 36 5.43 9.64 4.92
N SER A 37 4.92 9.97 3.75
CA SER A 37 5.69 9.93 2.50
C SER A 37 6.00 11.33 1.97
N THR A 38 7.25 11.55 1.63
CA THR A 38 7.72 12.73 0.88
C THR A 38 8.17 12.29 -0.50
N ALA A 39 8.03 13.13 -1.50
CA ALA A 39 8.40 12.79 -2.86
C ALA A 39 9.01 13.99 -3.59
N HIS A 40 9.91 13.72 -4.54
CA HIS A 40 10.46 14.69 -5.46
C HIS A 40 10.81 14.05 -6.80
N TRP A 41 10.94 14.89 -7.83
CA TRP A 41 11.29 14.38 -9.14
C TRP A 41 12.80 14.44 -9.38
N GLU A 42 13.38 13.34 -9.84
CA GLU A 42 14.73 13.25 -10.38
C GLU A 42 14.67 12.84 -11.85
N GLY A 43 14.71 13.82 -12.74
CA GLY A 43 14.50 13.57 -14.17
C GLY A 43 13.10 13.04 -14.45
N ASP A 44 13.01 11.79 -14.91
CA ASP A 44 11.77 11.07 -15.21
C ASP A 44 11.35 10.08 -14.11
N ARG A 45 12.08 10.07 -12.98
CA ARG A 45 11.78 9.25 -11.81
C ARG A 45 11.12 10.05 -10.71
N LEU A 46 10.10 9.49 -10.09
CA LEU A 46 9.55 10.00 -8.84
C LEU A 46 10.19 9.24 -7.68
N ILE A 47 10.99 9.94 -6.90
CA ILE A 47 11.63 9.41 -5.70
C ILE A 47 10.70 9.63 -4.52
N VAL A 48 10.47 8.59 -3.73
CA VAL A 48 9.57 8.64 -2.57
C VAL A 48 10.26 8.04 -1.36
N ASP A 49 10.33 8.82 -0.28
CA ASP A 49 10.83 8.38 1.01
C ASP A 49 9.68 8.33 2.03
N THR A 50 9.54 7.20 2.71
CA THR A 50 8.49 6.97 3.71
C THR A 50 9.09 6.64 5.05
N VAL A 51 8.64 7.36 6.05
CA VAL A 51 9.00 7.20 7.47
C VAL A 51 7.73 7.11 8.31
N ASN A 52 7.88 7.01 9.61
CA ASN A 52 6.78 7.05 10.57
C ASN A 52 5.72 5.95 10.32
N LEU A 53 6.18 4.77 9.96
CA LEU A 53 5.35 3.59 9.78
C LEU A 53 4.84 3.08 11.13
N LYS A 54 3.57 2.72 11.20
CA LYS A 54 3.02 2.07 12.39
C LYS A 54 3.59 0.66 12.50
N THR A 55 4.21 0.34 13.64
CA THR A 55 4.75 -1.00 13.92
C THR A 55 3.72 -2.09 13.61
N GLN A 56 4.14 -3.12 12.90
CA GLN A 56 3.33 -4.26 12.53
C GLN A 56 4.12 -5.55 12.76
N VAL A 57 3.66 -6.40 13.67
CA VAL A 57 4.37 -7.61 14.09
C VAL A 57 3.70 -8.91 13.65
N ASP A 58 2.42 -8.86 13.32
CA ASP A 58 1.54 -10.02 13.06
C ASP A 58 1.16 -10.19 11.59
N SER A 59 1.82 -9.47 10.69
CA SER A 59 1.48 -9.47 9.29
C SER A 59 2.45 -10.26 8.42
N ARG A 60 2.11 -10.36 7.14
CA ARG A 60 3.00 -10.91 6.11
C ARG A 60 4.25 -10.06 5.88
N TYR A 61 4.21 -8.80 6.34
CA TYR A 61 5.27 -7.80 6.16
C TYR A 61 5.57 -7.14 7.51
N PRO A 62 6.13 -7.90 8.47
CA PRO A 62 6.43 -7.35 9.79
C PRO A 62 7.49 -6.26 9.67
N HIS A 63 7.32 -5.19 10.44
CA HIS A 63 8.28 -4.10 10.54
C HIS A 63 8.17 -3.36 11.85
N SER A 64 9.26 -2.73 12.25
CA SER A 64 9.32 -1.89 13.45
C SER A 64 8.90 -0.44 13.17
N ALA A 65 8.81 0.36 14.21
CA ALA A 65 8.62 1.82 14.08
C ALA A 65 9.84 2.55 13.49
N GLN A 66 10.99 1.88 13.36
CA GLN A 66 12.21 2.44 12.76
C GLN A 66 12.34 2.10 11.27
N ALA A 67 11.37 1.34 10.73
CA ALA A 67 11.36 1.01 9.33
C ALA A 67 11.20 2.26 8.46
N THR A 68 11.92 2.26 7.34
CA THR A 68 11.82 3.26 6.29
C THR A 68 11.68 2.58 4.94
N ILE A 69 10.99 3.22 4.00
CA ILE A 69 10.86 2.72 2.64
C ILE A 69 11.35 3.80 1.70
N HIS A 70 12.27 3.45 0.82
CA HIS A 70 12.70 4.25 -0.32
C HIS A 70 12.14 3.64 -1.59
N GLU A 71 11.55 4.45 -2.48
CA GLU A 71 10.91 3.99 -3.71
C GLU A 71 11.28 4.89 -4.87
N GLU A 72 11.61 4.28 -6.01
CA GLU A 72 11.85 4.98 -7.26
C GLU A 72 10.81 4.54 -8.29
N TYR A 73 9.85 5.41 -8.61
CA TYR A 73 8.83 5.16 -9.62
C TYR A 73 9.28 5.64 -10.99
N TYR A 74 9.06 4.81 -12.02
CA TYR A 74 9.38 5.12 -13.40
C TYR A 74 8.49 4.35 -14.37
N PHE A 75 8.43 4.81 -15.63
CA PHE A 75 7.81 4.05 -16.70
C PHE A 75 8.83 3.03 -17.26
N ASP A 76 8.48 1.75 -17.15
CA ASP A 76 9.24 0.64 -17.73
C ASP A 76 8.87 0.45 -19.21
N ALA A 77 9.54 -0.48 -19.89
CA ALA A 77 9.18 -0.85 -21.25
C ALA A 77 7.70 -1.25 -21.33
N PRO A 78 6.94 -0.73 -22.29
CA PRO A 78 5.53 -1.06 -22.43
C PRO A 78 5.35 -2.53 -22.79
N GLN A 79 4.15 -3.05 -22.59
CA GLN A 79 3.77 -4.38 -23.06
C GLN A 79 3.86 -4.46 -24.59
N PRO A 80 3.91 -5.68 -25.19
CA PRO A 80 3.97 -5.85 -26.65
C PRO A 80 2.79 -5.21 -27.40
N ASP A 81 1.66 -4.99 -26.74
CA ASP A 81 0.49 -4.31 -27.29
C ASP A 81 0.53 -2.78 -27.12
N GLY A 82 1.63 -2.25 -26.56
CA GLY A 82 1.80 -0.82 -26.28
C GLY A 82 1.24 -0.36 -24.93
N THR A 83 0.67 -1.25 -24.12
CA THR A 83 0.14 -0.89 -22.78
C THR A 83 1.26 -0.35 -21.89
N PRO A 84 1.11 0.86 -21.31
CA PRO A 84 2.11 1.43 -20.40
C PRO A 84 2.30 0.58 -19.14
N VAL A 85 3.54 0.50 -18.69
CA VAL A 85 3.91 -0.19 -17.43
C VAL A 85 4.56 0.82 -16.50
N LEU A 86 3.95 1.02 -15.33
CA LEU A 86 4.57 1.71 -14.21
C LEU A 86 5.37 0.69 -13.41
N ALA A 87 6.61 1.03 -13.08
CA ALA A 87 7.45 0.25 -12.19
C ALA A 87 7.84 1.06 -10.96
N ALA A 88 8.16 0.36 -9.88
CA ALA A 88 8.78 0.95 -8.71
C ALA A 88 9.82 -0.01 -8.13
N ASP A 89 11.04 0.48 -7.98
CA ASP A 89 12.08 -0.17 -7.20
C ASP A 89 11.93 0.26 -5.74
N LEU A 90 11.75 -0.71 -4.84
CA LEU A 90 11.52 -0.47 -3.42
C LEU A 90 12.68 -1.00 -2.60
N THR A 91 13.08 -0.22 -1.61
CA THR A 91 14.05 -0.63 -0.59
C THR A 91 13.43 -0.42 0.80
N LEU A 92 13.19 -1.50 1.52
CA LEU A 92 12.80 -1.49 2.93
C LEU A 92 14.05 -1.60 3.79
N THR A 93 14.24 -0.65 4.69
CA THR A 93 15.28 -0.67 5.72
C THR A 93 14.62 -0.73 7.09
N ASP A 94 14.97 -1.71 7.91
CA ASP A 94 14.49 -1.84 9.28
C ASP A 94 15.63 -2.36 10.17
N PRO A 95 16.31 -1.48 10.92
CA PRO A 95 17.48 -1.86 11.71
C PRO A 95 17.15 -2.78 12.89
N VAL A 96 15.86 -2.98 13.21
CA VAL A 96 15.41 -3.85 14.30
C VAL A 96 15.16 -5.28 13.82
N TRP A 97 14.70 -5.45 12.57
CA TRP A 97 14.20 -6.73 12.07
C TRP A 97 14.98 -7.29 10.87
N LEU A 98 15.73 -6.43 10.18
CA LEU A 98 16.48 -6.80 8.99
C LEU A 98 17.98 -6.61 9.22
N GLU A 99 18.77 -7.60 8.90
CA GLU A 99 20.25 -7.51 8.89
C GLU A 99 20.75 -6.65 7.73
N GLU A 100 20.05 -6.70 6.59
CA GLU A 100 20.31 -5.94 5.37
C GLU A 100 19.01 -5.34 4.83
N PRO A 101 19.07 -4.22 4.09
CA PRO A 101 17.91 -3.69 3.40
C PRO A 101 17.31 -4.71 2.42
N PHE A 102 15.99 -4.83 2.42
CA PHE A 102 15.27 -5.68 1.48
C PHE A 102 14.86 -4.87 0.26
N THR A 103 15.23 -5.33 -0.94
CA THR A 103 14.90 -4.67 -2.20
C THR A 103 13.97 -5.52 -3.05
N THR A 104 13.04 -4.88 -3.77
CA THR A 104 12.15 -5.55 -4.73
C THR A 104 11.67 -4.56 -5.78
N THR A 105 11.29 -5.07 -6.95
CA THR A 105 10.65 -4.27 -8.00
C THR A 105 9.19 -4.68 -8.15
N LYS A 106 8.29 -3.72 -8.13
CA LYS A 106 6.86 -3.90 -8.46
C LYS A 106 6.55 -3.31 -9.82
N ARG A 107 5.59 -3.92 -10.54
CA ARG A 107 5.15 -3.46 -11.86
C ARG A 107 3.63 -3.50 -11.95
N TRP A 108 3.07 -2.47 -12.56
CA TRP A 108 1.62 -2.34 -12.80
C TRP A 108 1.37 -1.98 -14.25
N GLN A 109 0.41 -2.64 -14.87
CA GLN A 109 -0.05 -2.34 -16.22
C GLN A 109 -1.19 -1.34 -16.16
N ALA A 110 -1.20 -0.38 -17.10
CA ALA A 110 -2.32 0.53 -17.24
C ALA A 110 -3.58 -0.22 -17.70
N MET A 111 -4.72 0.15 -17.14
CA MET A 111 -6.03 -0.37 -17.52
C MET A 111 -6.92 0.82 -17.91
N ALA A 112 -7.11 1.04 -19.22
CA ALA A 112 -7.75 2.24 -19.76
C ALA A 112 -9.22 2.39 -19.34
N ASP A 113 -9.97 1.29 -19.25
CA ASP A 113 -11.41 1.28 -18.99
C ASP A 113 -11.77 0.78 -17.58
N TYR A 114 -10.81 0.86 -16.65
CA TYR A 114 -11.02 0.43 -15.28
C TYR A 114 -11.23 1.61 -14.33
N SER A 115 -12.26 1.54 -13.51
CA SER A 115 -12.45 2.45 -12.38
C SER A 115 -12.22 1.72 -11.07
N VAL A 116 -11.50 2.37 -10.15
CA VAL A 116 -11.30 1.86 -8.79
C VAL A 116 -12.66 1.65 -8.14
N LYS A 117 -12.92 0.43 -7.68
CA LYS A 117 -14.16 0.06 -6.98
C LYS A 117 -13.98 0.17 -5.49
N SER A 118 -15.09 0.31 -4.78
CA SER A 118 -15.08 0.17 -3.32
C SER A 118 -14.62 -1.25 -2.96
N TYR A 119 -13.73 -1.36 -2.00
CA TYR A 119 -13.39 -2.65 -1.43
C TYR A 119 -14.54 -3.07 -0.52
N GLU A 120 -15.39 -3.89 -1.09
CA GLU A 120 -16.49 -4.50 -0.33
C GLU A 120 -15.98 -5.81 0.29
N CYS A 121 -15.42 -5.70 1.48
CA CYS A 121 -15.36 -6.84 2.39
C CYS A 121 -16.78 -7.03 2.93
N THR A 122 -17.64 -7.61 2.10
CA THR A 122 -19.08 -7.62 2.41
C THR A 122 -19.36 -8.63 3.51
N GLU A 123 -19.86 -8.12 4.60
CA GLU A 123 -20.57 -8.86 5.66
C GLU A 123 -21.51 -9.95 5.12
N PRO A 124 -22.29 -9.73 4.01
CA PRO A 124 -23.15 -10.77 3.45
C PRO A 124 -22.44 -12.07 3.07
N LYS A 125 -21.33 -12.03 2.38
CA LYS A 125 -20.65 -13.27 1.99
C LYS A 125 -20.07 -14.02 3.19
N TRP A 126 -19.50 -13.29 4.14
CA TRP A 126 -18.99 -13.87 5.36
C TRP A 126 -20.11 -14.45 6.23
N LEU A 127 -21.26 -13.78 6.25
CA LEU A 127 -22.46 -14.23 6.94
C LEU A 127 -23.02 -15.51 6.31
N ASP A 128 -23.10 -15.58 4.97
CA ASP A 128 -23.55 -16.77 4.24
C ASP A 128 -22.63 -17.98 4.51
N ASP A 129 -21.32 -17.78 4.46
CA ASP A 129 -20.32 -18.81 4.76
C ASP A 129 -20.43 -19.27 6.24
N LEU A 130 -20.70 -18.34 7.15
CA LEU A 130 -20.89 -18.63 8.57
C LEU A 130 -22.21 -19.39 8.83
N ILE A 131 -23.30 -18.99 8.19
CA ILE A 131 -24.60 -19.68 8.26
C ILE A 131 -24.43 -21.13 7.78
N ALA A 132 -23.82 -21.33 6.62
CA ALA A 132 -23.56 -22.64 6.06
C ALA A 132 -22.71 -23.52 7.00
N LEU A 133 -21.71 -22.93 7.66
CA LEU A 133 -20.88 -23.62 8.65
C LEU A 133 -21.69 -24.04 9.90
N TYR A 134 -22.57 -23.16 10.38
CA TYR A 134 -23.42 -23.46 11.53
C TYR A 134 -24.46 -24.59 11.19
N GLU A 135 -25.11 -24.49 10.04
CA GLU A 135 -26.02 -25.51 9.55
C GLU A 135 -25.36 -26.90 9.40
N ALA A 136 -24.12 -26.90 8.83
CA ALA A 136 -23.34 -28.14 8.71
C ALA A 136 -22.98 -28.77 10.06
N LYS A 137 -23.01 -27.99 11.16
CA LYS A 137 -22.81 -28.45 12.53
C LYS A 137 -24.11 -28.70 13.30
N GLY A 138 -25.27 -28.57 12.64
CA GLY A 138 -26.57 -28.69 13.28
C GLY A 138 -26.92 -27.59 14.27
N LEU A 139 -26.29 -26.42 14.11
CA LEU A 139 -26.52 -25.23 14.92
C LEU A 139 -27.35 -24.21 14.13
N THR A 140 -28.15 -23.41 14.84
CA THR A 140 -28.93 -22.32 14.24
C THR A 140 -28.34 -20.98 14.70
N MET A 141 -28.01 -20.08 13.75
CA MET A 141 -27.68 -18.70 14.09
C MET A 141 -28.95 -17.91 14.41
N VAL A 142 -28.98 -17.29 15.58
CA VAL A 142 -30.02 -16.33 15.94
C VAL A 142 -29.57 -14.96 15.44
N GLN A 143 -30.30 -14.38 14.50
CA GLN A 143 -30.13 -12.97 14.12
C GLN A 143 -30.96 -12.12 15.08
N GLU A 144 -30.30 -11.23 15.83
CA GLU A 144 -30.97 -10.21 16.63
C GLU A 144 -31.31 -8.97 15.80
#